data_5db86b12e50ea8d535db885228943783
#
_entry.id   5db86b12e50ea8d535db885228943783
#
_cell.length_a   1.000
_cell.length_b   1.000
_cell.length_c   1.000
_cell.angle_alpha   90.00
_cell.angle_beta   90.00
_cell.angle_gamma   90.00
#
_symmetry.space_group_name_H-M   'P 1'
#
loop_
_entity.id
_entity.type
_entity.pdbx_description
1 polymer ?
#
loop_
_entity_poly.entity_id
_entity_poly.type
_entity_poly.pdbx_seq_one_letter_code
_entity_poly.pdbx_strand_id
1 'polypeptide(L)'
;MKQVKYLKSTSRITFFGLAFCLSFFNLTFAQDAGADAQADAQQEVATDAPVTAGADAAAGEALFKANCAACHKLYSKATGPALYDVTSRHDRQWLYNWIHDSQGMVKAGDPNAVALFNENNNQVMTPFPQLSEADIDNILAYTDTPKPEPVAPVPGAGGGGSGSGSGASTNLILGGLVLVFLMLVTVLFLVNKTLRRFATEQGVELPVKEKGTPIWKAFVQNQFLVLVSVIVLVLGGAYFAYGFLMQVGVDQGYEPIQPIHYSHRIHAGDNQIECKYCHSSARTSKTSGIPTLNVCMNCHKTVSEVADQTSKFTSVTEDYSKEFYDKEIQKLYKAVGWDQATQSYTRETHPVKWVRIHNLPDFVYFNHSQHVSVAGVQCQTCHGPIEEMEIVHQEAPLTMGWCINCHRETNVVMEGNEYYEKIHDELAKKYDVEQLTIAQMGGIECGKCHY
;
A
#
# COMPACT_ATOMS: atom_id res chain seq x y z
N MET A 1 36.03 58.95 50.38
CA MET A 1 35.31 59.47 49.21
C MET A 1 36.17 59.25 47.97
N LYS A 2 35.83 58.28 47.14
CA LYS A 2 36.13 58.20 45.68
C LYS A 2 35.29 57.08 45.11
N GLN A 3 34.22 57.44 44.44
CA GLN A 3 33.38 56.58 43.69
C GLN A 3 34.12 56.23 42.36
N VAL A 4 34.26 54.96 42.07
CA VAL A 4 34.67 54.48 40.73
C VAL A 4 33.46 53.96 40.02
N LYS A 5 33.06 54.64 38.94
CA LYS A 5 31.99 54.27 38.01
C LYS A 5 32.40 53.02 37.23
N TYR A 6 31.66 51.93 37.37
CA TYR A 6 31.73 50.83 36.45
C TYR A 6 30.84 51.11 35.23
N LEU A 7 31.49 51.37 34.12
CA LEU A 7 30.81 51.54 32.83
C LEU A 7 30.47 50.16 32.22
N LYS A 8 29.23 50.07 31.79
CA LYS A 8 28.63 49.00 31.04
C LYS A 8 29.43 48.66 29.75
N SER A 9 29.85 47.42 29.62
CA SER A 9 30.31 46.84 28.34
C SER A 9 29.81 45.39 28.22
N THR A 10 28.52 45.22 28.00
CA THR A 10 27.92 43.91 27.71
C THR A 10 26.96 43.95 26.53
N SER A 11 27.06 44.94 25.64
CA SER A 11 26.07 45.11 24.56
C SER A 11 26.62 44.91 23.14
N ARG A 12 27.76 44.26 22.93
CA ARG A 12 28.34 44.12 21.56
C ARG A 12 28.60 42.67 21.10
N ILE A 13 28.35 41.68 21.96
CA ILE A 13 28.62 40.27 21.59
C ILE A 13 27.37 39.55 21.09
N THR A 14 26.17 40.08 21.40
CA THR A 14 24.91 39.44 21.00
C THR A 14 24.45 39.75 19.57
N PHE A 15 25.03 40.76 18.91
CA PHE A 15 24.60 41.10 17.53
C PHE A 15 25.36 40.36 16.42
N PHE A 16 26.51 39.76 16.70
CA PHE A 16 27.29 39.01 15.69
C PHE A 16 26.86 37.55 15.54
N GLY A 17 26.19 36.97 16.54
CA GLY A 17 25.70 35.59 16.49
C GLY A 17 24.43 35.43 15.65
N LEU A 18 23.60 36.46 15.56
CA LEU A 18 22.33 36.39 14.85
C LEU A 18 22.48 36.64 13.32
N ALA A 19 23.52 37.37 12.92
CA ALA A 19 23.80 37.67 11.52
C ALA A 19 24.43 36.48 10.76
N PHE A 20 25.06 35.54 11.48
CA PHE A 20 25.69 34.36 10.86
C PHE A 20 24.70 33.21 10.59
N CYS A 21 23.57 33.17 11.26
CA CYS A 21 22.53 32.15 11.00
C CYS A 21 21.59 32.48 9.84
N LEU A 22 21.59 33.74 9.36
CA LEU A 22 20.73 34.15 8.22
C LEU A 22 21.40 34.13 6.87
N SER A 23 22.71 33.84 6.80
CA SER A 23 23.47 33.85 5.52
C SER A 23 23.56 32.50 4.81
N PHE A 24 22.99 31.45 5.32
CA PHE A 24 23.04 30.11 4.70
C PHE A 24 21.74 29.66 4.02
N PHE A 25 20.76 30.54 3.82
CA PHE A 25 19.49 30.19 3.19
C PHE A 25 19.31 30.87 1.81
N ASN A 26 20.37 30.99 1.04
CA ASN A 26 20.26 31.32 -0.39
C ASN A 26 21.13 30.35 -1.19
N LEU A 27 20.61 29.13 -1.42
CA LEU A 27 21.06 28.30 -2.56
C LEU A 27 19.99 28.38 -3.62
N THR A 28 20.32 29.15 -4.63
CA THR A 28 19.66 29.29 -5.91
C THR A 28 19.48 27.94 -6.61
N PHE A 29 18.23 27.69 -6.99
CA PHE A 29 17.91 26.71 -8.03
C PHE A 29 18.39 27.29 -9.37
N ALA A 30 19.37 26.66 -9.96
CA ALA A 30 19.68 26.83 -11.38
C ALA A 30 18.77 25.88 -12.17
N GLN A 31 17.94 26.49 -13.02
CA GLN A 31 17.28 25.82 -14.12
C GLN A 31 18.35 25.49 -15.18
N ASP A 32 18.42 24.25 -15.58
CA ASP A 32 19.00 23.88 -16.86
C ASP A 32 17.88 23.46 -17.81
N ALA A 33 17.71 24.26 -18.81
CA ALA A 33 16.92 24.01 -20.00
C ALA A 33 17.88 23.43 -21.10
N GLY A 34 17.42 22.40 -21.74
CA GLY A 34 18.05 21.84 -22.94
C GLY A 34 17.26 20.63 -23.35
N ALA A 35 16.36 20.76 -24.23
CA ALA A 35 16.38 20.82 -25.69
C ALA A 35 16.45 19.44 -26.35
N ASP A 36 15.35 19.17 -27.05
CA ASP A 36 15.23 18.48 -28.34
C ASP A 36 15.94 17.14 -28.59
N ALA A 37 15.11 16.12 -28.85
CA ALA A 37 15.27 15.29 -30.04
C ALA A 37 14.01 14.49 -30.35
N GLN A 38 13.35 14.91 -31.36
CA GLN A 38 12.61 14.23 -32.43
C GLN A 38 12.75 12.70 -32.49
N ALA A 39 11.56 12.08 -32.53
CA ALA A 39 10.90 11.51 -33.72
C ALA A 39 11.56 10.29 -34.37
N ASP A 40 10.64 9.41 -34.66
CA ASP A 40 10.66 8.38 -35.72
C ASP A 40 11.08 6.97 -35.28
N ALA A 41 10.11 6.11 -35.31
CA ALA A 41 10.00 5.05 -36.28
C ALA A 41 8.98 4.01 -35.78
N GLN A 42 7.82 4.05 -36.39
CA GLN A 42 6.97 2.88 -36.57
C GLN A 42 7.81 1.74 -37.15
N GLN A 43 7.83 0.63 -36.45
CA GLN A 43 8.19 -0.61 -37.06
C GLN A 43 7.12 -1.64 -36.69
N GLU A 44 6.16 -1.74 -37.61
CA GLU A 44 5.31 -2.89 -37.79
C GLU A 44 6.19 -4.15 -37.87
N VAL A 45 6.08 -5.00 -36.90
CA VAL A 45 6.48 -6.40 -37.04
C VAL A 45 5.20 -7.21 -37.10
N ALA A 46 4.79 -7.46 -38.33
CA ALA A 46 3.83 -8.48 -38.65
C ALA A 46 4.42 -9.85 -38.25
N THR A 47 3.85 -10.50 -37.27
CA THR A 47 3.99 -11.95 -37.11
C THR A 47 2.62 -12.56 -37.34
N ASP A 48 2.49 -13.23 -38.50
CA ASP A 48 1.40 -14.11 -38.82
C ASP A 48 1.23 -15.19 -37.74
N ALA A 49 0.17 -15.08 -36.98
CA ALA A 49 -0.49 -16.23 -36.33
C ALA A 49 -1.97 -16.14 -36.67
N PRO A 50 -2.65 -17.27 -36.99
CA PRO A 50 -4.01 -17.23 -37.47
C PRO A 50 -4.97 -16.81 -36.37
N VAL A 51 -5.22 -15.50 -36.28
CA VAL A 51 -6.35 -14.96 -35.53
C VAL A 51 -7.60 -15.41 -36.24
N THR A 52 -8.41 -16.26 -35.61
CA THR A 52 -9.73 -16.61 -36.12
C THR A 52 -10.55 -15.32 -36.27
N ALA A 53 -10.94 -15.04 -37.50
CA ALA A 53 -11.77 -13.89 -37.83
C ALA A 53 -13.09 -13.96 -37.04
N GLY A 54 -13.22 -13.18 -35.93
CA GLY A 54 -14.44 -13.06 -35.16
C GLY A 54 -14.33 -13.21 -33.65
N ALA A 55 -13.22 -13.70 -33.08
CA ALA A 55 -13.08 -13.84 -31.64
C ALA A 55 -12.68 -12.48 -30.99
N ASP A 56 -13.40 -12.09 -29.94
CA ASP A 56 -13.21 -10.82 -29.20
C ASP A 56 -12.44 -11.06 -27.88
N ALA A 57 -11.19 -10.64 -27.84
CA ALA A 57 -10.35 -10.79 -26.65
C ALA A 57 -10.86 -9.96 -25.43
N ALA A 58 -11.55 -8.84 -25.65
CA ALA A 58 -12.11 -8.05 -24.55
C ALA A 58 -13.34 -8.74 -23.94
N ALA A 59 -14.21 -9.33 -24.76
CA ALA A 59 -15.28 -10.20 -24.29
C ALA A 59 -14.71 -11.45 -23.59
N GLY A 60 -13.61 -12.01 -24.13
CA GLY A 60 -12.88 -13.12 -23.56
C GLY A 60 -12.29 -12.82 -22.19
N GLU A 61 -11.77 -11.63 -21.99
CA GLU A 61 -11.27 -11.18 -20.67
C GLU A 61 -12.38 -11.20 -19.62
N ALA A 62 -13.56 -10.69 -19.95
CA ALA A 62 -14.69 -10.67 -19.03
C ALA A 62 -15.14 -12.09 -18.65
N LEU A 63 -15.23 -13.01 -19.65
CA LEU A 63 -15.57 -14.42 -19.45
C LEU A 63 -14.49 -15.16 -18.65
N PHE A 64 -13.22 -14.90 -18.95
CA PHE A 64 -12.09 -15.47 -18.21
C PHE A 64 -12.12 -15.05 -16.73
N LYS A 65 -12.31 -13.76 -16.45
CA LYS A 65 -12.42 -13.25 -15.09
C LYS A 65 -13.60 -13.83 -14.33
N ALA A 66 -14.71 -14.09 -15.00
CA ALA A 66 -15.90 -14.66 -14.38
C ALA A 66 -15.78 -16.16 -14.08
N ASN A 67 -15.11 -16.94 -14.92
CA ASN A 67 -15.15 -18.40 -14.87
C ASN A 67 -13.80 -19.06 -14.58
N CYS A 68 -12.68 -18.48 -15.03
CA CYS A 68 -11.37 -19.13 -15.04
C CYS A 68 -10.38 -18.56 -14.04
N ALA A 69 -10.46 -17.24 -13.78
CA ALA A 69 -9.47 -16.51 -12.98
C ALA A 69 -9.37 -16.96 -11.50
N ALA A 70 -10.37 -17.68 -11.00
CA ALA A 70 -10.33 -18.26 -9.67
C ALA A 70 -9.22 -19.30 -9.49
N CYS A 71 -8.92 -20.05 -10.58
CA CYS A 71 -7.97 -21.16 -10.54
C CYS A 71 -6.80 -20.97 -11.50
N HIS A 72 -6.93 -20.14 -12.53
CA HIS A 72 -5.93 -19.95 -13.57
C HIS A 72 -5.46 -18.51 -13.68
N LYS A 73 -4.18 -18.35 -14.04
CA LYS A 73 -3.60 -17.08 -14.49
C LYS A 73 -3.06 -17.22 -15.90
N LEU A 74 -2.90 -16.09 -16.59
CA LEU A 74 -2.31 -16.11 -17.93
C LEU A 74 -0.83 -16.49 -17.86
N TYR A 75 -0.02 -15.75 -17.11
CA TYR A 75 1.44 -15.79 -17.21
C TYR A 75 2.15 -16.52 -16.07
N SER A 76 1.43 -17.08 -15.13
CA SER A 76 1.99 -17.81 -14.00
C SER A 76 1.09 -18.95 -13.56
N LYS A 77 1.68 -19.99 -12.96
CA LYS A 77 0.93 -21.09 -12.35
C LYS A 77 0.19 -20.58 -11.12
N ALA A 78 -1.09 -20.90 -10.99
CA ALA A 78 -1.92 -20.71 -9.81
C ALA A 78 -2.35 -22.08 -9.28
N THR A 79 -3.61 -22.26 -8.86
CA THR A 79 -4.17 -23.58 -8.55
C THR A 79 -4.11 -24.49 -9.77
N GLY A 80 -4.45 -23.95 -10.94
CA GLY A 80 -4.25 -24.60 -12.23
C GLY A 80 -3.02 -24.08 -12.97
N PRO A 81 -2.67 -24.66 -14.14
CA PRO A 81 -1.56 -24.21 -14.97
C PRO A 81 -1.78 -22.81 -15.55
N ALA A 82 -0.68 -22.14 -15.93
CA ALA A 82 -0.74 -20.90 -16.68
C ALA A 82 -1.38 -21.11 -18.05
N LEU A 83 -2.28 -20.21 -18.45
CA LEU A 83 -3.07 -20.36 -19.69
C LEU A 83 -2.56 -19.50 -20.86
N TYR A 84 -1.53 -18.67 -20.67
CA TYR A 84 -0.92 -17.94 -21.78
C TYR A 84 -0.50 -18.92 -22.89
N ASP A 85 -0.87 -18.60 -24.12
CA ASP A 85 -0.55 -19.39 -25.30
C ASP A 85 -0.97 -20.87 -25.18
N VAL A 86 -2.15 -21.13 -24.60
CA VAL A 86 -2.67 -22.48 -24.43
C VAL A 86 -3.07 -23.10 -25.76
N THR A 87 -3.41 -22.27 -26.74
CA THR A 87 -3.80 -22.67 -28.12
C THR A 87 -2.64 -23.28 -28.91
N SER A 88 -1.39 -22.93 -28.59
CA SER A 88 -0.19 -23.55 -29.16
C SER A 88 0.09 -24.95 -28.58
N ARG A 89 -0.41 -25.22 -27.36
CA ARG A 89 -0.12 -26.44 -26.60
C ARG A 89 -1.14 -27.58 -26.83
N HIS A 90 -2.37 -27.20 -27.12
CA HIS A 90 -3.48 -28.14 -27.28
C HIS A 90 -4.35 -27.74 -28.46
N ASP A 91 -4.87 -28.75 -29.16
CA ASP A 91 -5.84 -28.57 -30.25
C ASP A 91 -7.12 -27.90 -29.73
N ARG A 92 -7.70 -27.01 -30.55
CA ARG A 92 -8.89 -26.22 -30.19
C ARG A 92 -10.09 -27.12 -29.85
N GLN A 93 -10.35 -28.18 -30.63
CA GLN A 93 -11.45 -29.09 -30.35
C GLN A 93 -11.22 -29.87 -29.06
N TRP A 94 -9.96 -30.20 -28.74
CA TRP A 94 -9.60 -30.80 -27.48
C TRP A 94 -9.86 -29.85 -26.31
N LEU A 95 -9.52 -28.53 -26.45
CA LEU A 95 -9.80 -27.52 -25.45
C LEU A 95 -11.29 -27.34 -25.18
N TYR A 96 -12.15 -27.37 -26.21
CA TYR A 96 -13.60 -27.32 -26.01
C TYR A 96 -14.08 -28.48 -25.15
N ASN A 97 -13.68 -29.71 -25.48
CA ASN A 97 -14.05 -30.90 -24.74
C ASN A 97 -13.51 -30.86 -23.30
N TRP A 98 -12.27 -30.42 -23.12
CA TRP A 98 -11.64 -30.30 -21.81
C TRP A 98 -12.35 -29.28 -20.93
N ILE A 99 -12.72 -28.12 -21.44
CA ILE A 99 -13.44 -27.10 -20.71
C ILE A 99 -14.85 -27.54 -20.36
N HIS A 100 -15.51 -28.24 -21.25
CA HIS A 100 -16.86 -28.75 -21.03
C HIS A 100 -16.91 -29.93 -20.05
N ASP A 101 -16.01 -30.89 -20.14
CA ASP A 101 -15.99 -32.10 -19.28
C ASP A 101 -14.59 -32.69 -19.12
N SER A 102 -13.72 -32.02 -18.37
CA SER A 102 -12.36 -32.48 -18.09
C SER A 102 -12.33 -33.86 -17.43
N GLN A 103 -13.25 -34.12 -16.50
CA GLN A 103 -13.28 -35.38 -15.76
C GLN A 103 -13.79 -36.53 -16.60
N GLY A 104 -14.71 -36.30 -17.53
CA GLY A 104 -15.13 -37.29 -18.53
C GLY A 104 -13.97 -37.72 -19.41
N MET A 105 -13.13 -36.78 -19.87
CA MET A 105 -11.94 -37.07 -20.66
C MET A 105 -10.88 -37.88 -19.90
N VAL A 106 -10.64 -37.53 -18.63
CA VAL A 106 -9.71 -38.29 -17.76
C VAL A 106 -10.22 -39.73 -17.55
N LYS A 107 -11.52 -39.91 -17.28
CA LYS A 107 -12.16 -41.23 -17.11
C LYS A 107 -12.17 -42.06 -18.41
N ALA A 108 -12.30 -41.38 -19.55
CA ALA A 108 -12.22 -42.05 -20.88
C ALA A 108 -10.79 -42.46 -21.25
N GLY A 109 -9.78 -42.04 -20.46
CA GLY A 109 -8.38 -42.41 -20.68
C GLY A 109 -7.69 -41.62 -21.78
N ASP A 110 -8.16 -40.40 -22.09
CA ASP A 110 -7.47 -39.52 -23.04
C ASP A 110 -6.05 -39.24 -22.55
N PRO A 111 -4.99 -39.54 -23.35
CA PRO A 111 -3.61 -39.48 -22.89
C PRO A 111 -3.21 -38.07 -22.43
N ASN A 112 -3.65 -37.02 -23.13
CA ASN A 112 -3.33 -35.63 -22.78
C ASN A 112 -4.08 -35.20 -21.52
N ALA A 113 -5.34 -35.60 -21.36
CA ALA A 113 -6.15 -35.30 -20.18
C ALA A 113 -5.60 -35.97 -18.93
N VAL A 114 -5.21 -37.24 -19.02
CA VAL A 114 -4.59 -37.97 -17.90
C VAL A 114 -3.24 -37.42 -17.55
N ALA A 115 -2.39 -37.06 -18.51
CA ALA A 115 -1.10 -36.45 -18.29
C ALA A 115 -1.26 -35.09 -17.56
N LEU A 116 -2.12 -34.21 -18.08
CA LEU A 116 -2.38 -32.90 -17.50
C LEU A 116 -2.96 -32.99 -16.07
N PHE A 117 -3.84 -33.94 -15.83
CA PHE A 117 -4.40 -34.19 -14.52
C PHE A 117 -3.33 -34.61 -13.50
N ASN A 118 -2.45 -35.56 -13.89
CA ASN A 118 -1.36 -36.02 -13.02
C ASN A 118 -0.31 -34.95 -12.78
N GLU A 119 0.07 -34.14 -13.77
CA GLU A 119 1.01 -33.05 -13.66
C GLU A 119 0.53 -31.92 -12.70
N ASN A 120 -0.78 -31.79 -12.54
CA ASN A 120 -1.39 -30.85 -11.64
C ASN A 120 -1.92 -31.47 -10.34
N ASN A 121 -1.21 -32.50 -9.83
CA ASN A 121 -1.47 -33.15 -8.54
C ASN A 121 -2.90 -33.74 -8.44
N ASN A 122 -3.42 -34.26 -9.50
CA ASN A 122 -4.77 -34.83 -9.61
C ASN A 122 -5.88 -33.80 -9.27
N GLN A 123 -5.60 -32.51 -9.50
CA GLN A 123 -6.57 -31.46 -9.22
C GLN A 123 -7.69 -31.46 -10.25
N VAL A 124 -8.93 -31.52 -9.76
CA VAL A 124 -10.13 -31.58 -10.60
C VAL A 124 -10.42 -30.17 -11.12
N MET A 125 -10.46 -30.01 -12.44
CA MET A 125 -10.99 -28.80 -13.06
C MET A 125 -12.53 -28.86 -13.08
N THR A 126 -13.16 -27.75 -12.66
CA THR A 126 -14.62 -27.62 -12.73
C THR A 126 -15.09 -27.63 -14.19
N PRO A 127 -16.08 -28.41 -14.58
CA PRO A 127 -16.64 -28.39 -15.93
C PRO A 127 -17.51 -27.15 -16.16
N PHE A 128 -17.48 -26.61 -17.38
CA PHE A 128 -18.24 -25.45 -17.82
C PHE A 128 -19.13 -25.74 -19.03
N PRO A 129 -20.12 -26.64 -18.91
CA PRO A 129 -20.98 -27.03 -20.02
C PRO A 129 -21.88 -25.90 -20.55
N GLN A 130 -22.02 -24.82 -19.81
CA GLN A 130 -22.82 -23.64 -20.18
C GLN A 130 -22.10 -22.69 -21.13
N LEU A 131 -20.79 -22.78 -21.30
CA LEU A 131 -20.05 -21.94 -22.23
C LEU A 131 -20.24 -22.44 -23.66
N SER A 132 -20.61 -21.55 -24.56
CA SER A 132 -20.64 -21.86 -25.99
C SER A 132 -19.22 -21.96 -26.57
N GLU A 133 -19.04 -22.60 -27.72
CA GLU A 133 -17.75 -22.63 -28.43
C GLU A 133 -17.27 -21.20 -28.75
N ALA A 134 -18.18 -20.25 -29.07
CA ALA A 134 -17.86 -18.86 -29.29
C ALA A 134 -17.35 -18.14 -28.01
N ASP A 135 -17.93 -18.47 -26.85
CA ASP A 135 -17.44 -17.94 -25.55
C ASP A 135 -16.05 -18.48 -25.25
N ILE A 136 -15.82 -19.75 -25.52
CA ILE A 136 -14.49 -20.36 -25.34
C ILE A 136 -13.49 -19.78 -26.33
N ASP A 137 -13.86 -19.52 -27.58
CA ASP A 137 -13.00 -18.85 -28.55
C ASP A 137 -12.60 -17.44 -28.11
N ASN A 138 -13.52 -16.67 -27.55
CA ASN A 138 -13.22 -15.38 -26.98
C ASN A 138 -12.24 -15.50 -25.79
N ILE A 139 -12.44 -16.47 -24.90
CA ILE A 139 -11.52 -16.77 -23.79
C ILE A 139 -10.14 -17.15 -24.32
N LEU A 140 -10.05 -18.00 -25.34
CA LEU A 140 -8.79 -18.41 -25.93
C LEU A 140 -8.07 -17.24 -26.60
N ALA A 141 -8.79 -16.36 -27.30
CA ALA A 141 -8.21 -15.14 -27.86
C ALA A 141 -7.61 -14.23 -26.77
N TYR A 142 -8.24 -14.15 -25.59
CA TYR A 142 -7.69 -13.44 -24.45
C TYR A 142 -6.45 -14.13 -23.86
N THR A 143 -6.43 -15.47 -23.81
CA THR A 143 -5.25 -16.21 -23.30
C THR A 143 -4.02 -16.07 -24.19
N ASP A 144 -4.18 -15.72 -25.45
CA ASP A 144 -3.09 -15.51 -26.40
C ASP A 144 -2.53 -14.08 -26.38
N THR A 145 -3.11 -13.17 -25.57
CA THR A 145 -2.59 -11.80 -25.45
C THR A 145 -1.20 -11.77 -24.80
N PRO A 146 -0.22 -11.07 -25.40
CA PRO A 146 1.13 -10.94 -24.85
C PRO A 146 1.10 -10.32 -23.46
N LYS A 147 2.05 -10.71 -22.62
CA LYS A 147 2.20 -10.11 -21.29
C LYS A 147 2.47 -8.59 -21.44
N PRO A 148 1.66 -7.72 -20.81
CA PRO A 148 1.95 -6.30 -20.78
C PRO A 148 3.36 -6.09 -20.22
N GLU A 149 4.18 -5.29 -20.89
CA GLU A 149 5.44 -4.86 -20.31
C GLU A 149 5.14 -4.07 -19.03
N PRO A 150 5.94 -4.24 -17.97
CA PRO A 150 5.76 -3.46 -16.75
C PRO A 150 5.88 -1.98 -17.10
N VAL A 151 4.77 -1.27 -17.04
CA VAL A 151 4.80 0.20 -17.10
C VAL A 151 5.64 0.63 -15.91
N ALA A 152 6.74 1.32 -16.15
CA ALA A 152 7.57 1.87 -15.10
C ALA A 152 6.67 2.64 -14.12
N PRO A 153 6.82 2.45 -12.81
CA PRO A 153 5.97 3.11 -11.84
C PRO A 153 6.05 4.62 -12.06
N VAL A 154 4.90 5.23 -12.30
CA VAL A 154 4.77 6.69 -12.40
C VAL A 154 5.24 7.26 -11.07
N PRO A 155 6.26 8.16 -11.04
CA PRO A 155 6.70 8.77 -9.79
C PRO A 155 5.59 9.70 -9.27
N GLY A 156 4.83 9.25 -8.28
CA GLY A 156 3.78 10.10 -7.71
C GLY A 156 2.78 9.43 -6.77
N ALA A 157 2.65 8.12 -6.76
CA ALA A 157 1.80 7.44 -5.78
C ALA A 157 2.62 7.02 -4.55
N GLY A 158 3.07 8.00 -3.79
CA GLY A 158 3.73 7.77 -2.51
C GLY A 158 2.71 7.39 -1.45
N GLY A 159 2.43 6.11 -1.30
CA GLY A 159 1.92 5.59 -0.04
C GLY A 159 2.95 5.89 1.04
N GLY A 160 2.51 6.48 2.16
CA GLY A 160 3.33 6.67 3.35
C GLY A 160 3.68 5.32 3.99
N GLY A 161 4.47 4.53 3.28
CA GLY A 161 5.22 3.45 3.88
C GLY A 161 6.51 4.02 4.41
N SER A 162 6.94 3.60 5.58
CA SER A 162 8.28 3.83 6.12
C SER A 162 9.31 3.23 5.16
N GLY A 163 9.43 3.82 3.98
CA GLY A 163 10.43 3.49 3.00
C GLY A 163 11.77 3.95 3.54
N SER A 164 12.63 3.01 3.83
CA SER A 164 14.07 3.18 3.90
C SER A 164 14.60 3.70 2.57
N GLY A 165 14.22 4.94 2.26
CA GLY A 165 14.88 5.72 1.22
C GLY A 165 16.22 6.18 1.79
N SER A 166 17.27 6.10 0.99
CA SER A 166 18.63 6.58 1.22
C SER A 166 18.75 8.11 1.36
N GLY A 167 17.76 8.76 1.94
CA GLY A 167 17.91 10.06 2.57
C GLY A 167 18.48 9.82 3.97
N ALA A 168 19.55 10.53 4.33
CA ALA A 168 20.15 10.46 5.65
C ALA A 168 19.05 10.46 6.70
N SER A 169 18.94 9.34 7.47
CA SER A 169 17.86 9.17 8.44
C SER A 169 17.85 10.37 9.37
N THR A 170 16.67 10.86 9.73
CA THR A 170 16.50 11.99 10.67
C THR A 170 17.38 11.79 11.93
N ASN A 171 17.59 10.55 12.37
CA ASN A 171 18.46 10.19 13.46
C ASN A 171 19.94 10.46 13.13
N LEU A 172 20.37 10.28 11.88
CA LEU A 172 21.74 10.55 11.42
C LEU A 172 21.99 12.04 11.34
N ILE A 173 21.02 12.83 10.89
CA ILE A 173 21.08 14.30 10.88
C ILE A 173 21.12 14.84 12.32
N LEU A 174 20.25 14.31 13.18
CA LEU A 174 20.21 14.70 14.60
C LEU A 174 21.51 14.33 15.32
N GLY A 175 22.02 13.12 15.09
CA GLY A 175 23.31 12.66 15.60
C GLY A 175 24.47 13.53 15.12
N GLY A 176 24.48 13.90 13.84
CA GLY A 176 25.46 14.82 13.26
C GLY A 176 25.43 16.20 13.90
N LEU A 177 24.24 16.77 14.13
CA LEU A 177 24.08 18.06 14.82
C LEU A 177 24.57 18.01 16.27
N VAL A 178 24.29 16.94 17.01
CA VAL A 178 24.79 16.74 18.37
C VAL A 178 26.32 16.63 18.38
N LEU A 179 26.90 15.93 17.43
CA LEU A 179 28.34 15.76 17.30
C LEU A 179 29.03 17.10 16.99
N VAL A 180 28.49 17.89 16.06
CA VAL A 180 28.98 19.25 15.75
C VAL A 180 28.87 20.16 16.99
N PHE A 181 27.77 20.10 17.71
CA PHE A 181 27.58 20.88 18.93
C PHE A 181 28.64 20.51 20.01
N LEU A 182 28.85 19.22 20.25
CA LEU A 182 29.87 18.73 21.18
C LEU A 182 31.29 19.16 20.73
N MET A 183 31.57 19.11 19.43
CA MET A 183 32.84 19.56 18.87
C MET A 183 33.05 21.08 19.13
N LEU A 184 32.03 21.91 18.90
CA LEU A 184 32.08 23.34 19.17
C LEU A 184 32.32 23.65 20.66
N VAL A 185 31.61 22.95 21.55
CA VAL A 185 31.82 23.09 23.02
C VAL A 185 33.25 22.70 23.39
N THR A 186 33.78 21.60 22.81
CA THR A 186 35.15 21.16 23.07
C THR A 186 36.20 22.16 22.56
N VAL A 187 35.98 22.70 21.36
CA VAL A 187 36.87 23.77 20.81
C VAL A 187 36.85 25.03 21.69
N LEU A 188 35.68 25.49 22.09
CA LEU A 188 35.54 26.65 22.99
C LEU A 188 36.24 26.40 24.34
N PHE A 189 36.12 25.19 24.87
CA PHE A 189 36.82 24.82 26.12
C PHE A 189 38.35 24.84 25.94
N LEU A 190 38.86 24.27 24.84
CA LEU A 190 40.30 24.24 24.50
C LEU A 190 40.84 25.64 24.28
N VAL A 191 40.13 26.49 23.53
CA VAL A 191 40.50 27.88 23.28
C VAL A 191 40.58 28.65 24.61
N ASN A 192 39.55 28.51 25.45
CA ASN A 192 39.54 29.18 26.79
C ASN A 192 40.72 28.68 27.67
N LYS A 193 41.02 27.37 27.65
CA LYS A 193 42.12 26.78 28.37
C LYS A 193 43.49 27.30 27.84
N THR A 194 43.64 27.41 26.55
CA THR A 194 44.87 27.92 25.90
C THR A 194 45.09 29.41 26.19
N LEU A 195 44.03 30.21 26.03
CA LEU A 195 44.09 31.65 26.34
C LEU A 195 44.48 31.90 27.80
N ARG A 196 43.97 31.11 28.74
CA ARG A 196 44.34 31.20 30.18
C ARG A 196 45.80 30.85 30.39
N ARG A 197 46.37 29.86 29.69
CA ARG A 197 47.80 29.51 29.77
C ARG A 197 48.68 30.65 29.26
N PHE A 198 48.36 31.24 28.11
CA PHE A 198 49.09 32.39 27.56
C PHE A 198 49.03 33.60 28.46
N ALA A 199 47.86 33.90 29.06
CA ALA A 199 47.71 35.01 30.00
C ALA A 199 48.59 34.84 31.26
N THR A 200 48.71 33.57 31.75
CA THR A 200 49.59 33.26 32.91
C THR A 200 51.05 33.37 32.57
N GLU A 201 51.49 32.97 31.35
CA GLU A 201 52.87 33.08 30.90
C GLU A 201 53.28 34.53 30.66
N GLN A 202 52.36 35.41 30.28
CA GLN A 202 52.61 36.84 30.09
C GLN A 202 52.50 37.67 31.38
N GLY A 203 52.36 37.02 32.55
CA GLY A 203 52.32 37.72 33.85
C GLY A 203 51.04 38.52 34.09
N VAL A 204 49.97 38.26 33.29
CA VAL A 204 48.66 38.89 33.52
C VAL A 204 47.99 38.17 34.68
N GLU A 205 47.82 38.89 35.82
CA GLU A 205 47.04 38.34 36.93
C GLU A 205 45.62 38.12 36.52
N LEU A 206 45.27 36.84 36.28
CA LEU A 206 43.88 36.43 36.03
C LEU A 206 43.09 36.56 37.35
N PRO A 207 41.89 37.14 37.30
CA PRO A 207 41.07 37.20 38.52
C PRO A 207 40.88 35.80 39.08
N VAL A 208 41.14 35.67 40.38
CA VAL A 208 40.97 34.42 41.11
C VAL A 208 39.55 33.94 40.89
N LYS A 209 39.41 32.73 40.35
CA LYS A 209 38.13 32.12 40.04
C LYS A 209 37.40 31.88 41.35
N GLU A 210 36.57 32.87 41.77
CA GLU A 210 35.59 32.61 42.82
C GLU A 210 34.82 31.34 42.45
N LYS A 211 34.53 30.49 43.47
CA LYS A 211 33.76 29.26 43.25
C LYS A 211 32.51 29.62 42.46
N GLY A 212 32.55 29.33 41.12
CA GLY A 212 31.48 29.69 40.22
C GLY A 212 30.17 29.06 40.70
N THR A 213 29.12 29.81 40.65
CA THR A 213 27.77 29.28 40.94
C THR A 213 27.52 28.02 40.12
N PRO A 214 27.00 26.94 40.70
CA PRO A 214 26.73 25.71 39.96
C PRO A 214 25.84 26.03 38.73
N ILE A 215 26.08 25.37 37.63
CA ILE A 215 25.47 25.66 36.30
C ILE A 215 23.94 25.75 36.39
N TRP A 216 23.32 24.88 37.17
CA TRP A 216 21.87 24.90 37.36
C TRP A 216 21.39 26.17 38.06
N LYS A 217 22.15 26.69 39.03
CA LYS A 217 21.83 27.93 39.75
C LYS A 217 22.03 29.17 38.87
N ALA A 218 23.08 29.16 38.04
CA ALA A 218 23.29 30.19 37.01
C ALA A 218 22.18 30.19 35.95
N PHE A 219 21.69 29.01 35.57
CA PHE A 219 20.55 28.86 34.67
C PHE A 219 19.28 29.45 35.28
N VAL A 220 18.91 29.05 36.50
CA VAL A 220 17.70 29.53 37.19
C VAL A 220 17.75 31.04 37.47
N GLN A 221 18.93 31.60 37.69
CA GLN A 221 19.11 33.05 37.90
C GLN A 221 18.99 33.85 36.58
N ASN A 222 19.15 33.20 35.44
CA ASN A 222 18.99 33.86 34.15
C ASN A 222 17.53 33.75 33.68
N GLN A 223 16.73 34.79 33.99
CA GLN A 223 15.31 34.85 33.65
C GLN A 223 15.02 34.63 32.17
N PHE A 224 15.93 35.05 31.26
CA PHE A 224 15.77 34.83 29.82
C PHE A 224 15.88 33.35 29.45
N LEU A 225 16.89 32.64 29.99
CA LEU A 225 17.05 31.21 29.74
C LEU A 225 15.89 30.41 30.31
N VAL A 226 15.42 30.75 31.50
CA VAL A 226 14.23 30.11 32.09
C VAL A 226 13.01 30.35 31.23
N LEU A 227 12.75 31.58 30.78
CA LEU A 227 11.62 31.92 29.92
C LEU A 227 11.66 31.13 28.61
N VAL A 228 12.80 31.11 27.90
CA VAL A 228 12.96 30.36 26.65
C VAL A 228 12.74 28.87 26.89
N SER A 229 13.28 28.30 27.96
CA SER A 229 13.10 26.90 28.29
C SER A 229 11.64 26.54 28.56
N VAL A 230 10.92 27.40 29.28
CA VAL A 230 9.48 27.23 29.54
C VAL A 230 8.69 27.29 28.23
N ILE A 231 8.97 28.25 27.35
CA ILE A 231 8.31 28.35 26.05
C ILE A 231 8.55 27.10 25.22
N VAL A 232 9.80 26.62 25.12
CA VAL A 232 10.14 25.40 24.37
C VAL A 232 9.44 24.19 24.98
N LEU A 233 9.39 24.09 26.32
CA LEU A 233 8.72 22.98 26.98
C LEU A 233 7.19 23.01 26.77
N VAL A 234 6.58 24.20 26.84
CA VAL A 234 5.13 24.36 26.59
C VAL A 234 4.79 24.05 25.13
N LEU A 235 5.57 24.57 24.16
CA LEU A 235 5.34 24.29 22.73
C LEU A 235 5.59 22.82 22.41
N GLY A 236 6.65 22.23 22.92
CA GLY A 236 6.92 20.79 22.78
C GLY A 236 5.82 19.93 23.40
N GLY A 237 5.41 20.27 24.63
CA GLY A 237 4.30 19.60 25.30
C GLY A 237 2.98 19.72 24.54
N ALA A 238 2.67 20.90 24.01
CA ALA A 238 1.49 21.13 23.17
C ALA A 238 1.54 20.33 21.88
N TYR A 239 2.70 20.23 21.23
CA TYR A 239 2.89 19.42 20.03
C TYR A 239 2.63 17.92 20.30
N PHE A 240 3.20 17.37 21.38
CA PHE A 240 2.97 15.97 21.74
C PHE A 240 1.52 15.71 22.18
N ALA A 241 0.94 16.62 22.95
CA ALA A 241 -0.46 16.54 23.37
C ALA A 241 -1.41 16.58 22.17
N TYR A 242 -1.16 17.50 21.22
CA TYR A 242 -1.92 17.57 19.98
C TYR A 242 -1.78 16.28 19.17
N GLY A 243 -0.57 15.76 18.96
CA GLY A 243 -0.33 14.51 18.26
C GLY A 243 -1.06 13.32 18.89
N PHE A 244 -1.04 13.23 20.22
CA PHE A 244 -1.78 12.20 20.96
C PHE A 244 -3.30 12.34 20.80
N LEU A 245 -3.83 13.55 20.95
CA LEU A 245 -5.27 13.82 20.82
C LEU A 245 -5.79 13.53 19.41
N MET A 246 -4.96 13.77 18.38
CA MET A 246 -5.33 13.47 16.99
C MET A 246 -5.35 11.97 16.67
N GLN A 247 -4.81 11.10 17.53
CA GLN A 247 -4.89 9.66 17.41
C GLN A 247 -6.11 9.05 18.12
N VAL A 248 -6.85 9.84 18.90
CA VAL A 248 -8.05 9.35 19.60
C VAL A 248 -9.14 9.04 18.58
N GLY A 249 -9.61 7.78 18.57
CA GLY A 249 -10.63 7.29 17.63
C GLY A 249 -10.08 6.93 16.24
N VAL A 250 -8.75 6.85 16.09
CA VAL A 250 -8.10 6.31 14.88
C VAL A 250 -7.78 4.84 15.14
N ASP A 251 -8.42 3.96 14.37
CA ASP A 251 -8.31 2.51 14.56
C ASP A 251 -7.14 1.89 13.76
N GLN A 252 -6.12 2.66 13.42
CA GLN A 252 -4.95 2.17 12.70
C GLN A 252 -4.24 1.06 13.51
N GLY A 253 -3.96 -0.06 12.86
CA GLY A 253 -3.41 -1.25 13.51
C GLY A 253 -4.45 -2.10 14.25
N TYR A 254 -5.75 -1.81 14.14
CA TYR A 254 -6.79 -2.66 14.72
C TYR A 254 -6.85 -4.00 13.99
N GLU A 255 -6.61 -5.08 14.74
CA GLU A 255 -6.41 -6.44 14.27
C GLU A 255 -7.25 -7.44 15.08
N PRO A 256 -8.57 -7.52 14.85
CA PRO A 256 -9.44 -8.40 15.61
C PRO A 256 -9.34 -9.85 15.17
N ILE A 257 -9.49 -10.77 16.14
CA ILE A 257 -9.63 -12.20 15.85
C ILE A 257 -11.01 -12.45 15.24
N GLN A 258 -11.05 -13.16 14.12
CA GLN A 258 -12.27 -13.53 13.42
C GLN A 258 -12.86 -14.87 13.93
N PRO A 259 -14.17 -15.07 13.81
CA PRO A 259 -14.82 -16.35 14.24
C PRO A 259 -14.30 -17.58 13.50
N ILE A 260 -13.98 -17.42 12.21
CA ILE A 260 -13.24 -18.37 11.39
C ILE A 260 -11.96 -17.65 10.97
N HIS A 261 -10.82 -18.25 11.26
CA HIS A 261 -9.55 -17.69 10.82
C HIS A 261 -9.45 -17.79 9.29
N TYR A 262 -9.25 -16.64 8.65
CA TYR A 262 -9.10 -16.54 7.20
C TYR A 262 -7.80 -15.80 6.87
N SER A 263 -6.85 -16.50 6.28
CA SER A 263 -5.57 -15.93 5.88
C SER A 263 -5.65 -15.34 4.47
N HIS A 264 -5.54 -14.02 4.35
CA HIS A 264 -5.40 -13.37 3.05
C HIS A 264 -4.06 -13.69 2.42
N ARG A 265 -3.02 -13.88 3.21
CA ARG A 265 -1.70 -14.31 2.74
C ARG A 265 -1.79 -15.63 1.94
N ILE A 266 -2.50 -16.62 2.44
CA ILE A 266 -2.66 -17.90 1.73
C ILE A 266 -3.50 -17.72 0.46
N HIS A 267 -4.62 -16.99 0.54
CA HIS A 267 -5.56 -16.89 -0.58
C HIS A 267 -5.11 -15.87 -1.64
N ALA A 268 -4.83 -14.65 -1.24
CA ALA A 268 -4.45 -13.56 -2.14
C ALA A 268 -2.94 -13.52 -2.43
N GLY A 269 -2.10 -13.87 -1.45
CA GLY A 269 -0.66 -13.93 -1.60
C GLY A 269 -0.20 -15.20 -2.31
N ASP A 270 -0.23 -16.33 -1.63
CA ASP A 270 0.35 -17.58 -2.11
C ASP A 270 -0.43 -18.15 -3.31
N ASN A 271 -1.77 -18.19 -3.23
CA ASN A 271 -2.64 -18.68 -4.32
C ASN A 271 -3.00 -17.57 -5.31
N GLN A 272 -2.68 -16.32 -5.00
CA GLN A 272 -2.86 -15.16 -5.87
C GLN A 272 -4.32 -14.99 -6.37
N ILE A 273 -5.30 -15.31 -5.56
CA ILE A 273 -6.72 -15.10 -5.87
C ILE A 273 -6.99 -13.58 -5.84
N GLU A 274 -7.56 -13.05 -6.92
CA GLU A 274 -7.86 -11.62 -7.00
C GLU A 274 -8.85 -11.17 -5.92
N CYS A 275 -8.58 -9.99 -5.33
CA CYS A 275 -9.43 -9.36 -4.31
C CYS A 275 -10.91 -9.29 -4.75
N LYS A 276 -11.14 -8.93 -6.02
CA LYS A 276 -12.47 -8.74 -6.61
C LYS A 276 -13.24 -10.05 -6.84
N TYR A 277 -12.60 -11.21 -6.74
CA TYR A 277 -13.28 -12.49 -6.79
C TYR A 277 -14.17 -12.69 -5.56
N CYS A 278 -13.61 -12.41 -4.38
CA CYS A 278 -14.33 -12.51 -3.11
C CYS A 278 -15.09 -11.21 -2.78
N HIS A 279 -14.47 -10.06 -2.99
CA HIS A 279 -15.02 -8.72 -2.74
C HIS A 279 -15.63 -8.10 -4.01
N SER A 280 -16.46 -8.85 -4.73
CA SER A 280 -17.02 -8.45 -6.03
C SER A 280 -17.85 -7.15 -5.96
N SER A 281 -18.52 -6.91 -4.85
CA SER A 281 -19.34 -5.71 -4.62
C SER A 281 -18.54 -4.41 -4.58
N ALA A 282 -17.22 -4.47 -4.36
CA ALA A 282 -16.35 -3.30 -4.42
C ALA A 282 -16.38 -2.59 -5.79
N ARG A 283 -16.71 -3.32 -6.87
CA ARG A 283 -16.81 -2.78 -8.23
C ARG A 283 -18.07 -1.97 -8.49
N THR A 284 -19.16 -2.30 -7.82
CA THR A 284 -20.51 -1.81 -8.16
C THR A 284 -21.23 -1.16 -7.00
N SER A 285 -20.73 -1.31 -5.78
CA SER A 285 -21.40 -0.86 -4.57
C SER A 285 -20.58 0.16 -3.78
N LYS A 286 -21.27 0.93 -2.99
CA LYS A 286 -20.67 1.78 -1.95
C LYS A 286 -19.83 0.95 -0.96
N THR A 287 -20.29 -0.25 -0.63
CA THR A 287 -19.64 -1.13 0.36
C THR A 287 -19.03 -2.34 -0.34
N SER A 288 -17.76 -2.63 -0.05
CA SER A 288 -17.08 -3.81 -0.59
C SER A 288 -17.72 -5.12 -0.10
N GLY A 289 -18.19 -5.14 1.13
CA GLY A 289 -18.83 -6.31 1.72
C GLY A 289 -17.87 -7.46 2.05
N ILE A 290 -18.28 -8.28 3.00
CA ILE A 290 -17.67 -9.59 3.25
C ILE A 290 -18.39 -10.59 2.34
N PRO A 291 -17.67 -11.46 1.59
CA PRO A 291 -18.29 -12.42 0.71
C PRO A 291 -19.18 -13.40 1.50
N THR A 292 -20.25 -13.84 0.88
CA THR A 292 -21.09 -14.88 1.45
C THR A 292 -20.33 -16.22 1.46
N LEU A 293 -20.62 -17.11 2.41
CA LEU A 293 -19.85 -18.34 2.60
C LEU A 293 -19.92 -19.31 1.41
N ASN A 294 -20.92 -19.19 0.52
CA ASN A 294 -20.96 -19.96 -0.72
C ASN A 294 -19.81 -19.64 -1.67
N VAL A 295 -19.25 -18.44 -1.63
CA VAL A 295 -18.05 -18.09 -2.40
C VAL A 295 -16.86 -18.94 -1.93
N CYS A 296 -16.70 -19.14 -0.64
CA CYS A 296 -15.68 -20.04 -0.08
C CYS A 296 -15.86 -21.47 -0.60
N MET A 297 -17.12 -21.94 -0.65
CA MET A 297 -17.46 -23.30 -1.09
C MET A 297 -17.25 -23.54 -2.58
N ASN A 298 -17.00 -22.54 -3.40
CA ASN A 298 -16.59 -22.76 -4.80
C ASN A 298 -15.30 -23.59 -4.89
N CYS A 299 -14.39 -23.42 -3.94
CA CYS A 299 -13.13 -24.15 -3.85
C CYS A 299 -13.17 -25.20 -2.72
N HIS A 300 -13.71 -24.87 -1.55
CA HIS A 300 -13.67 -25.72 -0.37
C HIS A 300 -14.58 -26.94 -0.42
N LYS A 301 -15.41 -27.12 -1.44
CA LYS A 301 -16.05 -28.43 -1.71
C LYS A 301 -15.03 -29.52 -2.02
N THR A 302 -13.94 -29.13 -2.68
CA THR A 302 -12.86 -30.04 -3.12
C THR A 302 -11.59 -29.88 -2.29
N VAL A 303 -11.33 -28.69 -1.76
CA VAL A 303 -10.18 -28.38 -0.90
C VAL A 303 -10.62 -28.47 0.54
N SER A 304 -10.50 -29.67 1.10
CA SER A 304 -10.96 -29.98 2.47
C SER A 304 -9.87 -29.89 3.54
N GLU A 305 -8.63 -29.81 3.14
CA GLU A 305 -7.47 -29.73 3.99
C GLU A 305 -6.32 -29.01 3.30
N VAL A 306 -5.36 -28.56 4.07
CA VAL A 306 -4.13 -27.95 3.58
C VAL A 306 -3.17 -29.05 3.13
N ALA A 307 -2.54 -28.90 1.97
CA ALA A 307 -1.63 -29.91 1.42
C ALA A 307 -0.40 -30.13 2.33
N ASP A 308 0.06 -31.38 2.42
CA ASP A 308 1.20 -31.77 3.25
C ASP A 308 2.53 -31.08 2.86
N GLN A 309 2.63 -30.60 1.61
CA GLN A 309 3.81 -29.88 1.11
C GLN A 309 3.75 -28.36 1.29
N THR A 310 2.98 -27.87 2.24
CA THR A 310 2.94 -26.46 2.62
C THR A 310 4.24 -25.91 3.19
N SER A 311 5.33 -26.69 3.18
CA SER A 311 6.69 -26.18 3.44
C SER A 311 7.16 -25.06 2.50
N LYS A 312 6.41 -24.76 1.44
CA LYS A 312 6.56 -23.52 0.66
C LYS A 312 6.00 -22.29 1.36
N PHE A 313 5.12 -22.47 2.31
CA PHE A 313 4.64 -21.38 3.17
C PHE A 313 5.70 -21.14 4.25
N THR A 314 6.71 -20.38 3.90
CA THR A 314 7.89 -20.07 4.71
C THR A 314 7.59 -19.32 6.01
N SER A 315 6.33 -19.15 6.36
CA SER A 315 5.87 -18.49 7.58
C SER A 315 4.78 -19.24 8.34
N VAL A 316 4.70 -20.57 8.20
CA VAL A 316 3.94 -21.37 9.16
C VAL A 316 4.73 -21.29 10.47
N THR A 317 4.32 -20.39 11.35
CA THR A 317 4.77 -20.36 12.73
C THR A 317 4.18 -21.59 13.44
N GLU A 318 4.71 -21.97 14.60
CA GLU A 318 4.13 -23.06 15.42
C GLU A 318 2.63 -22.84 15.67
N ASP A 319 2.18 -21.57 15.67
CA ASP A 319 0.79 -21.16 15.90
C ASP A 319 -0.15 -21.43 14.71
N TYR A 320 0.35 -21.47 13.45
CA TYR A 320 -0.42 -21.62 12.22
C TYR A 320 -0.05 -22.91 11.47
N SER A 321 -0.21 -24.04 12.16
CA SER A 321 0.07 -25.37 11.61
C SER A 321 -1.00 -25.85 10.62
N LYS A 322 -0.69 -26.90 9.82
CA LYS A 322 -1.69 -27.59 9.00
C LYS A 322 -2.95 -27.94 9.80
N GLU A 323 -2.74 -28.52 11.00
CA GLU A 323 -3.86 -28.89 11.86
C GLU A 323 -4.73 -27.70 12.30
N PHE A 324 -4.12 -26.55 12.50
CA PHE A 324 -4.84 -25.31 12.78
C PHE A 324 -5.76 -24.93 11.60
N TYR A 325 -5.21 -24.85 10.40
CA TYR A 325 -6.00 -24.47 9.22
C TYR A 325 -7.07 -25.48 8.86
N ASP A 326 -6.78 -26.79 8.98
CA ASP A 326 -7.77 -27.84 8.74
C ASP A 326 -8.97 -27.71 9.70
N LYS A 327 -8.73 -27.36 10.98
CA LYS A 327 -9.81 -27.05 11.93
C LYS A 327 -10.62 -25.82 11.52
N GLU A 328 -9.99 -24.80 10.95
CA GLU A 328 -10.70 -23.61 10.47
C GLU A 328 -11.58 -23.93 9.25
N ILE A 329 -11.13 -24.81 8.34
CA ILE A 329 -11.96 -25.33 7.25
C ILE A 329 -13.18 -26.10 7.79
N GLN A 330 -13.01 -26.90 8.85
CA GLN A 330 -14.14 -27.59 9.49
C GLN A 330 -15.15 -26.61 10.11
N LYS A 331 -14.70 -25.46 10.63
CA LYS A 331 -15.63 -24.41 11.08
C LYS A 331 -16.45 -23.84 9.91
N LEU A 332 -15.82 -23.66 8.72
CA LEU A 332 -16.54 -23.25 7.51
C LEU A 332 -17.60 -24.29 7.14
N TYR A 333 -17.25 -25.58 7.12
CA TYR A 333 -18.19 -26.66 6.79
C TYR A 333 -19.39 -26.69 7.76
N LYS A 334 -19.13 -26.55 9.06
CA LYS A 334 -20.18 -26.44 10.06
C LYS A 334 -21.07 -25.21 9.81
N ALA A 335 -20.47 -24.06 9.44
CA ALA A 335 -21.23 -22.85 9.20
C ALA A 335 -22.18 -22.94 8.00
N VAL A 336 -21.75 -23.61 6.92
CA VAL A 336 -22.55 -23.78 5.70
C VAL A 336 -23.40 -25.05 5.71
N GLY A 337 -23.23 -25.94 6.69
CA GLY A 337 -23.91 -27.24 6.76
C GLY A 337 -23.41 -28.20 5.66
N TRP A 338 -22.10 -28.23 5.38
CA TRP A 338 -21.49 -29.13 4.42
C TRP A 338 -21.04 -30.43 5.10
N ASP A 339 -21.52 -31.54 4.60
CA ASP A 339 -21.04 -32.87 5.00
C ASP A 339 -20.02 -33.39 3.98
N GLN A 340 -18.78 -33.49 4.41
CA GLN A 340 -17.66 -33.93 3.57
C GLN A 340 -17.79 -35.42 3.18
N ALA A 341 -18.37 -36.26 4.03
CA ALA A 341 -18.48 -37.69 3.76
C ALA A 341 -19.51 -37.98 2.65
N THR A 342 -20.62 -37.26 2.65
CA THR A 342 -21.69 -37.43 1.66
C THR A 342 -21.59 -36.43 0.51
N GLN A 343 -20.63 -35.48 0.55
CA GLN A 343 -20.46 -34.38 -0.42
C GLN A 343 -21.77 -33.63 -0.69
N SER A 344 -22.53 -33.37 0.38
CA SER A 344 -23.84 -32.75 0.29
C SER A 344 -24.08 -31.72 1.42
N TYR A 345 -25.02 -30.81 1.16
CA TYR A 345 -25.42 -29.86 2.19
C TYR A 345 -26.48 -30.47 3.11
N THR A 346 -26.20 -30.42 4.40
CA THR A 346 -27.25 -30.57 5.44
C THR A 346 -28.06 -29.27 5.45
N ARG A 347 -29.29 -29.30 5.93
CA ARG A 347 -30.08 -28.06 5.97
C ARG A 347 -29.81 -27.21 7.23
N GLU A 348 -28.87 -27.62 8.06
CA GLU A 348 -28.45 -26.88 9.25
C GLU A 348 -27.30 -25.93 8.90
N THR A 349 -27.54 -24.63 9.02
CA THR A 349 -26.54 -23.60 8.77
C THR A 349 -26.36 -22.69 9.98
N HIS A 350 -25.15 -22.21 10.18
CA HIS A 350 -24.81 -21.32 11.31
C HIS A 350 -24.18 -20.03 10.77
N PRO A 351 -24.88 -18.87 10.84
CA PRO A 351 -24.33 -17.60 10.38
C PRO A 351 -23.03 -17.22 11.09
N VAL A 352 -22.03 -16.79 10.32
CA VAL A 352 -20.76 -16.31 10.87
C VAL A 352 -20.87 -14.80 11.10
N LYS A 353 -20.61 -14.36 12.33
CA LYS A 353 -20.58 -12.93 12.70
C LYS A 353 -19.17 -12.40 12.56
N TRP A 354 -18.80 -12.00 11.35
CA TRP A 354 -17.52 -11.38 11.08
C TRP A 354 -17.35 -10.06 11.83
N VAL A 355 -16.16 -9.83 12.37
CA VAL A 355 -15.80 -8.56 13.00
C VAL A 355 -15.35 -7.60 11.91
N ARG A 356 -15.99 -6.44 11.83
CA ARG A 356 -15.64 -5.39 10.90
C ARG A 356 -14.34 -4.71 11.32
N ILE A 357 -13.38 -4.60 10.42
CA ILE A 357 -12.04 -4.04 10.68
C ILE A 357 -12.02 -2.56 10.32
N HIS A 358 -12.40 -2.23 9.07
CA HIS A 358 -12.37 -0.87 8.56
C HIS A 358 -13.69 -0.17 8.84
N ASN A 359 -13.66 0.80 9.73
CA ASN A 359 -14.82 1.58 10.13
C ASN A 359 -14.61 3.06 9.79
N LEU A 360 -15.62 3.67 9.20
CA LEU A 360 -15.74 5.12 9.08
C LEU A 360 -16.89 5.58 9.98
N PRO A 361 -16.81 6.80 10.54
CA PRO A 361 -17.94 7.40 11.24
C PRO A 361 -19.21 7.45 10.37
N ASP A 362 -20.37 7.33 10.97
CA ASP A 362 -21.66 7.25 10.24
C ASP A 362 -21.93 8.46 9.34
N PHE A 363 -21.41 9.62 9.70
CA PHE A 363 -21.54 10.85 8.93
C PHE A 363 -20.56 10.96 7.76
N VAL A 364 -19.74 9.94 7.49
CA VAL A 364 -18.79 9.93 6.36
C VAL A 364 -19.30 9.03 5.26
N TYR A 365 -19.47 9.60 4.08
CA TYR A 365 -19.77 8.87 2.86
C TYR A 365 -18.50 8.44 2.16
N PHE A 366 -18.37 7.16 1.90
CA PHE A 366 -17.33 6.58 1.07
C PHE A 366 -17.94 5.56 0.11
N ASN A 367 -17.50 5.57 -1.15
CA ASN A 367 -18.02 4.66 -2.16
C ASN A 367 -16.88 3.91 -2.85
N HIS A 368 -16.80 2.59 -2.61
CA HIS A 368 -15.80 1.74 -3.23
C HIS A 368 -15.86 1.77 -4.76
N SER A 369 -17.04 1.72 -5.38
CA SER A 369 -17.14 1.66 -6.83
C SER A 369 -16.55 2.89 -7.53
N GLN A 370 -16.64 4.07 -6.91
CA GLN A 370 -16.04 5.29 -7.45
C GLN A 370 -14.49 5.22 -7.41
N HIS A 371 -13.93 4.65 -6.37
CA HIS A 371 -12.47 4.53 -6.23
C HIS A 371 -11.90 3.36 -7.02
N VAL A 372 -12.58 2.20 -6.99
CA VAL A 372 -12.08 0.95 -7.58
C VAL A 372 -12.36 0.84 -9.07
N SER A 373 -13.59 1.20 -9.51
CA SER A 373 -14.00 1.01 -10.90
C SER A 373 -13.84 2.27 -11.74
N VAL A 374 -14.15 3.44 -11.18
CA VAL A 374 -14.06 4.70 -11.92
C VAL A 374 -12.63 5.26 -11.87
N ALA A 375 -12.04 5.34 -10.67
CA ALA A 375 -10.71 5.91 -10.49
C ALA A 375 -9.57 4.89 -10.64
N GLY A 376 -9.85 3.59 -10.73
CA GLY A 376 -8.83 2.55 -10.90
C GLY A 376 -7.86 2.37 -9.73
N VAL A 377 -8.22 2.88 -8.53
CA VAL A 377 -7.35 2.82 -7.35
C VAL A 377 -7.15 1.38 -6.91
N GLN A 378 -5.90 0.99 -6.70
CA GLN A 378 -5.55 -0.35 -6.22
C GLN A 378 -5.99 -0.55 -4.77
N CYS A 379 -6.40 -1.77 -4.44
CA CYS A 379 -6.89 -2.12 -3.09
C CYS A 379 -5.85 -1.81 -2.01
N GLN A 380 -4.59 -2.12 -2.29
CA GLN A 380 -3.45 -1.93 -1.40
C GLN A 380 -3.20 -0.47 -1.02
N THR A 381 -3.62 0.48 -1.86
CA THR A 381 -3.46 1.92 -1.57
C THR A 381 -4.15 2.33 -0.27
N CYS A 382 -5.28 1.68 0.05
CA CYS A 382 -6.06 1.98 1.25
C CYS A 382 -5.94 0.88 2.32
N HIS A 383 -5.83 -0.38 1.89
CA HIS A 383 -5.85 -1.54 2.77
C HIS A 383 -4.46 -2.08 3.12
N GLY A 384 -3.39 -1.53 2.52
CA GLY A 384 -2.02 -2.04 2.70
C GLY A 384 -1.78 -3.37 1.97
N PRO A 385 -0.69 -4.06 2.26
CA PRO A 385 -0.30 -5.31 1.62
C PRO A 385 -1.14 -6.49 2.16
N ILE A 386 -2.44 -6.48 1.89
CA ILE A 386 -3.40 -7.51 2.36
C ILE A 386 -2.94 -8.93 2.00
N GLU A 387 -2.31 -9.09 0.85
CA GLU A 387 -1.76 -10.36 0.38
C GLU A 387 -0.60 -10.89 1.23
N GLU A 388 -0.06 -10.09 2.15
CA GLU A 388 0.97 -10.51 3.12
C GLU A 388 0.38 -10.74 4.51
N MET A 389 -0.89 -10.37 4.73
CA MET A 389 -1.51 -10.40 6.05
C MET A 389 -2.09 -11.78 6.38
N GLU A 390 -1.61 -12.38 7.46
CA GLU A 390 -2.21 -13.57 8.05
C GLU A 390 -3.51 -13.24 8.79
N ILE A 391 -3.46 -12.20 9.61
CA ILE A 391 -4.63 -11.56 10.22
C ILE A 391 -4.71 -10.14 9.64
N VAL A 392 -5.88 -9.77 9.15
CA VAL A 392 -6.06 -8.44 8.55
C VAL A 392 -6.16 -7.38 9.64
N HIS A 393 -5.38 -6.33 9.47
CA HIS A 393 -5.45 -5.14 10.32
C HIS A 393 -5.74 -3.88 9.47
N GLN A 394 -6.19 -2.83 10.12
CA GLN A 394 -6.37 -1.54 9.48
C GLN A 394 -5.01 -0.86 9.28
N GLU A 395 -4.51 -0.84 8.04
CA GLU A 395 -3.22 -0.23 7.69
C GLU A 395 -3.31 1.30 7.64
N ALA A 396 -4.23 1.83 6.84
CA ALA A 396 -4.39 3.27 6.68
C ALA A 396 -5.15 3.89 7.86
N PRO A 397 -4.83 5.12 8.28
CA PRO A 397 -5.49 5.78 9.40
C PRO A 397 -6.95 6.14 9.10
N LEU A 398 -7.36 6.21 7.84
CA LEU A 398 -8.69 6.57 7.35
C LEU A 398 -9.23 7.89 7.91
N THR A 399 -8.33 8.80 8.28
CA THR A 399 -8.69 10.13 8.76
C THR A 399 -9.09 11.06 7.62
N MET A 400 -9.84 12.13 7.92
CA MET A 400 -10.20 13.15 6.94
C MET A 400 -8.96 13.74 6.24
N GLY A 401 -7.90 14.03 6.99
CA GLY A 401 -6.65 14.56 6.44
C GLY A 401 -5.99 13.61 5.45
N TRP A 402 -6.02 12.32 5.73
CA TRP A 402 -5.48 11.29 4.83
C TRP A 402 -6.24 11.26 3.49
N CYS A 403 -7.58 11.28 3.52
CA CYS A 403 -8.41 11.31 2.32
C CYS A 403 -8.18 12.60 1.51
N ILE A 404 -8.15 13.77 2.18
CA ILE A 404 -7.96 15.07 1.55
C ILE A 404 -6.58 15.17 0.89
N ASN A 405 -5.52 14.64 1.50
CA ASN A 405 -4.18 14.66 0.91
C ASN A 405 -4.15 13.84 -0.38
N CYS A 406 -4.73 12.64 -0.38
CA CYS A 406 -4.85 11.85 -1.60
C CYS A 406 -5.60 12.62 -2.71
N HIS A 407 -6.74 13.25 -2.40
CA HIS A 407 -7.53 14.02 -3.37
C HIS A 407 -6.83 15.29 -3.88
N ARG A 408 -5.89 15.84 -3.13
CA ARG A 408 -5.09 16.99 -3.57
C ARG A 408 -3.97 16.62 -4.54
N GLU A 409 -3.44 15.40 -4.38
CA GLU A 409 -2.25 14.96 -5.12
C GLU A 409 -2.60 14.07 -6.31
N THR A 410 -3.75 13.38 -6.26
CA THR A 410 -4.15 12.42 -7.30
C THR A 410 -4.87 13.13 -8.45
N ASN A 411 -4.41 12.84 -9.66
CA ASN A 411 -5.07 13.28 -10.88
C ASN A 411 -6.33 12.47 -11.17
N VAL A 412 -7.30 13.10 -11.84
CA VAL A 412 -8.54 12.43 -12.27
C VAL A 412 -8.23 11.50 -13.44
N VAL A 413 -8.70 10.26 -13.37
CA VAL A 413 -8.63 9.31 -14.48
C VAL A 413 -9.82 9.57 -15.40
N MET A 414 -9.53 9.95 -16.63
CA MET A 414 -10.54 10.32 -17.64
C MET A 414 -10.84 9.21 -18.63
N GLU A 415 -9.96 8.22 -18.73
CA GLU A 415 -10.06 7.15 -19.71
C GLU A 415 -11.39 6.39 -19.58
N GLY A 416 -12.13 6.32 -20.68
CA GLY A 416 -13.44 5.67 -20.74
C GLY A 416 -14.60 6.41 -20.06
N ASN A 417 -14.46 7.70 -19.72
CA ASN A 417 -15.48 8.47 -19.03
C ASN A 417 -15.84 9.77 -19.74
N GLU A 418 -16.58 9.67 -20.84
CA GLU A 418 -17.00 10.79 -21.70
C GLU A 418 -17.73 11.92 -20.94
N TYR A 419 -18.41 11.59 -19.84
CA TYR A 419 -19.12 12.60 -19.03
C TYR A 419 -18.18 13.61 -18.39
N TYR A 420 -17.04 13.15 -17.89
CA TYR A 420 -16.07 14.04 -17.24
C TYR A 420 -15.07 14.66 -18.23
N GLU A 421 -14.86 14.07 -19.41
CA GLU A 421 -13.89 14.54 -20.39
C GLU A 421 -14.11 16.02 -20.76
N LYS A 422 -15.35 16.38 -21.11
CA LYS A 422 -15.69 17.77 -21.46
C LYS A 422 -15.47 18.74 -20.29
N ILE A 423 -15.85 18.35 -19.07
CA ILE A 423 -15.67 19.18 -17.87
C ILE A 423 -14.19 19.32 -17.56
N HIS A 424 -13.43 18.23 -17.71
CA HIS A 424 -11.99 18.22 -17.54
C HIS A 424 -11.31 19.21 -18.49
N ASP A 425 -11.63 19.17 -19.78
CA ASP A 425 -11.04 20.05 -20.79
C ASP A 425 -11.32 21.55 -20.52
N GLU A 426 -12.53 21.87 -20.12
CA GLU A 426 -12.90 23.24 -19.77
C GLU A 426 -12.16 23.74 -18.54
N LEU A 427 -12.02 22.89 -17.50
CA LEU A 427 -11.33 23.26 -16.28
C LEU A 427 -9.80 23.20 -16.43
N ALA A 428 -9.24 22.28 -17.21
CA ALA A 428 -7.83 22.21 -17.51
C ALA A 428 -7.34 23.49 -18.20
N LYS A 429 -8.11 23.99 -19.19
CA LYS A 429 -7.87 25.30 -19.81
C LYS A 429 -7.97 26.45 -18.82
N LYS A 430 -8.93 26.40 -17.90
CA LYS A 430 -9.13 27.45 -16.88
C LYS A 430 -8.00 27.51 -15.88
N TYR A 431 -7.44 26.35 -15.48
CA TYR A 431 -6.36 26.26 -14.51
C TYR A 431 -4.96 26.25 -15.14
N ASP A 432 -4.88 26.23 -16.48
CA ASP A 432 -3.65 26.15 -17.27
C ASP A 432 -2.79 24.93 -16.86
N VAL A 433 -3.44 23.76 -16.84
CA VAL A 433 -2.82 22.47 -16.49
C VAL A 433 -3.20 21.40 -17.50
N GLU A 434 -2.35 20.40 -17.70
CA GLU A 434 -2.64 19.27 -18.61
C GLU A 434 -3.63 18.29 -17.98
N GLN A 435 -3.50 18.04 -16.68
CA GLN A 435 -4.37 17.14 -15.92
C GLN A 435 -4.86 17.82 -14.64
N LEU A 436 -6.12 17.58 -14.32
CA LEU A 436 -6.75 18.09 -13.11
C LEU A 436 -6.59 17.09 -11.97
N THR A 437 -6.31 17.61 -10.76
CA THR A 437 -6.44 16.83 -9.55
C THR A 437 -7.92 16.68 -9.16
N ILE A 438 -8.20 15.67 -8.34
CA ILE A 438 -9.55 15.44 -7.78
C ILE A 438 -10.01 16.70 -7.00
N ALA A 439 -9.09 17.38 -6.31
CA ALA A 439 -9.39 18.64 -5.62
C ALA A 439 -9.86 19.74 -6.56
N GLN A 440 -9.22 19.92 -7.71
CA GLN A 440 -9.59 20.91 -8.73
C GLN A 440 -10.96 20.60 -9.36
N MET A 441 -11.35 19.33 -9.37
CA MET A 441 -12.69 18.89 -9.79
C MET A 441 -13.76 19.00 -8.68
N GLY A 442 -13.43 19.61 -7.54
CA GLY A 442 -14.36 19.77 -6.41
C GLY A 442 -14.44 18.56 -5.48
N GLY A 443 -13.52 17.59 -5.59
CA GLY A 443 -13.54 16.36 -4.80
C GLY A 443 -13.18 16.54 -3.31
N ILE A 444 -12.82 17.76 -2.87
CA ILE A 444 -12.57 18.09 -1.46
C ILE A 444 -13.67 18.95 -0.83
N GLU A 445 -14.77 19.17 -1.55
CA GLU A 445 -15.93 19.88 -0.98
C GLU A 445 -16.55 19.05 0.15
N CYS A 446 -16.92 19.70 1.25
CA CYS A 446 -17.43 19.01 2.45
C CYS A 446 -18.58 18.05 2.15
N GLY A 447 -19.55 18.47 1.34
CA GLY A 447 -20.71 17.67 0.96
C GLY A 447 -20.43 16.46 0.05
N LYS A 448 -19.19 16.26 -0.40
CA LYS A 448 -18.79 15.03 -1.14
C LYS A 448 -18.52 13.87 -0.21
N CYS A 449 -18.11 14.16 1.02
CA CYS A 449 -17.74 13.18 2.03
C CYS A 449 -18.64 13.18 3.27
N HIS A 450 -19.38 14.27 3.50
CA HIS A 450 -20.27 14.44 4.66
C HIS A 450 -21.71 14.72 4.23
N TYR A 451 -22.67 14.15 4.96
CA TYR A 451 -24.13 14.36 4.76
C TYR A 451 -24.86 14.51 6.10
#